data_f719c73ae8209d478473480d8914d1b9
#
_entry.id   f719c73ae8209d478473480d8914d1b9
#
_cell.length_a   1.000
_cell.length_b   1.000
_cell.length_c   1.000
_cell.angle_alpha   90.00
_cell.angle_beta   90.00
_cell.angle_gamma   90.00
#
_symmetry.space_group_name_H-M   'P 1'
#
loop_
_entity.id
_entity.type
_entity.pdbx_description
1 polymer ?
#
loop_
_entity_poly.entity_id
_entity_poly.type
_entity_poly.pdbx_seq_one_letter_code
_entity_poly.pdbx_strand_id
1 'polypeptide(L)'
;MEITKVLIYVYVLFFVGAGLNHFLNPQFYDALVPSFIPYPRFVHQFTGIVEILIPLLFFTKYRKEAAIMMIILLVILYGANLYVWVNNLPYGGNYWSNQQH
;
A
#
# COMPACT_ATOMS: atom_id res chain seq x y z
N MET A 1 -2.20 26.94 -1.17
CA MET A 1 -1.00 27.30 -0.46
C MET A 1 -0.96 26.59 0.87
N GLU A 2 -1.52 27.23 1.92
CA GLU A 2 -1.48 26.58 3.22
C GLU A 2 -2.22 25.26 3.23
N ILE A 3 -3.40 25.23 2.60
CA ILE A 3 -4.19 23.99 2.54
C ILE A 3 -3.43 22.91 1.76
N THR A 4 -2.79 23.32 0.66
CA THR A 4 -2.02 22.36 -0.13
C THR A 4 -0.87 21.77 0.69
N LYS A 5 -0.18 22.60 1.45
CA LYS A 5 0.91 22.14 2.29
C LYS A 5 0.40 21.20 3.39
N VAL A 6 -0.72 21.55 4.01
CA VAL A 6 -1.30 20.71 5.06
C VAL A 6 -1.67 19.34 4.48
N LEU A 7 -2.29 19.33 3.30
CA LEU A 7 -2.68 18.06 2.68
C LEU A 7 -1.46 17.21 2.34
N ILE A 8 -0.38 17.82 1.89
CA ILE A 8 0.84 17.07 1.60
C ILE A 8 1.42 16.47 2.88
N TYR A 9 1.47 17.24 3.98
CA TYR A 9 2.00 16.71 5.23
C TYR A 9 1.12 15.57 5.76
N VAL A 10 -0.20 15.72 5.69
CA VAL A 10 -1.12 14.66 6.13
C VAL A 10 -0.91 13.40 5.30
N TYR A 11 -0.81 13.57 3.99
CA TYR A 11 -0.56 12.47 3.08
C TYR A 11 0.76 11.76 3.39
N VAL A 12 1.83 12.53 3.57
CA VAL A 12 3.14 11.95 3.86
C VAL A 12 3.12 11.21 5.19
N LEU A 13 2.55 11.82 6.23
CA LEU A 13 2.48 11.18 7.54
C LEU A 13 1.67 9.89 7.49
N PHE A 14 0.55 9.92 6.76
CA PHE A 14 -0.30 8.73 6.66
C PHE A 14 0.46 7.58 5.99
N PHE A 15 1.10 7.85 4.87
CA PHE A 15 1.77 6.78 4.12
C PHE A 15 3.07 6.32 4.77
N VAL A 16 3.82 7.23 5.39
CA VAL A 16 5.00 6.82 6.14
C VAL A 16 4.58 5.95 7.32
N GLY A 17 3.52 6.35 8.02
CA GLY A 17 3.01 5.54 9.12
C GLY A 17 2.53 4.18 8.66
N ALA A 18 1.79 4.15 7.55
CA ALA A 18 1.31 2.88 7.00
C ALA A 18 2.48 1.99 6.58
N GLY A 19 3.49 2.58 5.93
CA GLY A 19 4.66 1.81 5.52
C GLY A 19 5.41 1.23 6.71
N LEU A 20 5.58 2.02 7.75
CA LEU A 20 6.22 1.53 8.97
C LEU A 20 5.40 0.42 9.61
N ASN A 21 4.08 0.52 9.55
CA ASN A 21 3.22 -0.48 10.15
C ASN A 21 3.38 -1.85 9.48
N HIS A 22 3.80 -1.89 8.22
CA HIS A 22 4.11 -3.16 7.56
C HIS A 22 5.21 -3.93 8.30
N PHE A 23 6.11 -3.21 8.98
CA PHE A 23 7.18 -3.83 9.73
C PHE A 23 6.83 -4.05 11.19
N LEU A 24 5.92 -3.23 11.74
CA LEU A 24 5.51 -3.36 13.13
C LEU A 24 4.47 -4.45 13.33
N ASN A 25 3.61 -4.67 12.34
CA ASN A 25 2.57 -5.68 12.40
C ASN A 25 2.60 -6.56 11.16
N PRO A 26 3.71 -7.29 10.95
CA PRO A 26 3.87 -8.03 9.69
C PRO A 26 2.83 -9.12 9.49
N GLN A 27 2.37 -9.74 10.56
CA GLN A 27 1.39 -10.82 10.44
C GLN A 27 0.07 -10.32 9.90
N PHE A 28 -0.32 -9.11 10.30
CA PHE A 28 -1.54 -8.50 9.80
C PHE A 28 -1.47 -8.33 8.28
N TYR A 29 -0.34 -7.82 7.79
CA TYR A 29 -0.18 -7.58 6.35
C TYR A 29 0.05 -8.86 5.57
N ASP A 30 0.70 -9.87 6.18
CA ASP A 30 0.83 -11.17 5.53
C ASP A 30 -0.56 -11.71 5.15
N ALA A 31 -1.52 -11.55 6.05
CA ALA A 31 -2.86 -12.06 5.83
C ALA A 31 -3.61 -11.29 4.73
N LEU A 32 -3.21 -10.05 4.44
CA LEU A 32 -3.87 -9.23 3.43
C LEU A 32 -3.32 -9.45 2.03
N VAL A 33 -2.16 -10.07 1.90
CA VAL A 33 -1.59 -10.34 0.58
C VAL A 33 -2.36 -11.49 -0.07
N PRO A 34 -2.82 -11.32 -1.34
CA PRO A 34 -3.51 -12.40 -2.02
C PRO A 34 -2.68 -13.68 -2.07
N SER A 35 -3.32 -14.82 -1.90
CA SER A 35 -2.61 -16.09 -1.76
C SER A 35 -1.88 -16.52 -3.02
N PHE A 36 -2.25 -15.97 -4.19
CA PHE A 36 -1.55 -16.32 -5.42
C PHE A 36 -0.20 -15.59 -5.54
N ILE A 37 0.09 -14.66 -4.63
CA ILE A 37 1.37 -13.94 -4.62
C ILE A 37 2.32 -14.68 -3.69
N PRO A 38 3.51 -15.10 -4.18
CA PRO A 38 4.46 -15.80 -3.32
C PRO A 38 5.18 -14.83 -2.38
N TYR A 39 5.69 -15.37 -1.27
CA TYR A 39 6.50 -14.63 -0.32
C TYR A 39 5.77 -13.38 0.20
N PRO A 40 4.61 -13.55 0.84
CA PRO A 40 3.80 -12.39 1.24
C PRO A 40 4.53 -11.42 2.15
N ARG A 41 5.37 -11.91 3.07
CA ARG A 41 6.12 -11.04 3.98
C ARG A 41 7.06 -10.12 3.19
N PHE A 42 7.78 -10.68 2.23
CA PHE A 42 8.69 -9.90 1.41
C PHE A 42 7.92 -8.88 0.57
N VAL A 43 6.82 -9.31 -0.03
CA VAL A 43 6.05 -8.45 -0.92
C VAL A 43 5.48 -7.26 -0.17
N HIS A 44 4.81 -7.48 0.98
CA HIS A 44 4.21 -6.35 1.66
C HIS A 44 5.25 -5.44 2.30
N GLN A 45 6.39 -6.00 2.74
CA GLN A 45 7.45 -5.15 3.28
C GLN A 45 8.11 -4.33 2.19
N PHE A 46 8.28 -4.89 1.00
CA PHE A 46 8.76 -4.11 -0.13
C PHE A 46 7.82 -2.97 -0.45
N THR A 47 6.51 -3.26 -0.47
CA THR A 47 5.49 -2.24 -0.68
C THR A 47 5.57 -1.18 0.41
N GLY A 48 5.77 -1.59 1.66
CA GLY A 48 5.91 -0.65 2.77
C GLY A 48 7.08 0.30 2.57
N ILE A 49 8.21 -0.20 2.11
CA ILE A 49 9.36 0.64 1.82
C ILE A 49 9.03 1.66 0.73
N VAL A 50 8.38 1.22 -0.33
CA VAL A 50 7.98 2.10 -1.42
C VAL A 50 7.00 3.16 -0.91
N GLU A 51 6.07 2.77 -0.04
CA GLU A 51 5.09 3.69 0.52
C GLU A 51 5.75 4.75 1.40
N ILE A 52 6.92 4.46 1.98
CA ILE A 52 7.66 5.44 2.75
C ILE A 52 8.46 6.35 1.82
N LEU A 53 9.11 5.77 0.83
CA LEU A 53 10.03 6.52 -0.03
C LEU A 53 9.31 7.50 -0.97
N ILE A 54 8.21 7.05 -1.57
CA ILE A 54 7.51 7.90 -2.54
C ILE A 54 6.97 9.18 -1.91
N PRO A 55 6.31 9.13 -0.73
CA PRO A 55 5.87 10.37 -0.09
C PRO A 55 7.01 11.31 0.23
N LEU A 56 8.16 10.79 0.64
CA LEU A 56 9.30 11.64 0.97
C LEU A 56 9.84 12.38 -0.24
N LEU A 57 9.68 11.81 -1.43
CA LEU A 57 10.09 12.48 -2.65
C LEU A 57 9.25 13.71 -2.96
N PHE A 58 8.08 13.86 -2.32
CA PHE A 58 7.27 15.06 -2.49
C PHE A 58 7.95 16.31 -1.97
N PHE A 59 8.97 16.16 -1.13
CA PHE A 59 9.73 17.28 -0.61
C PHE A 59 10.95 17.59 -1.47
N THR A 60 11.05 16.98 -2.66
CA THR A 60 12.18 17.16 -3.56
C THR A 60 11.69 17.68 -4.91
N LYS A 61 12.63 17.90 -5.82
CA LYS A 61 12.28 18.30 -7.19
C LYS A 61 11.59 17.20 -7.96
N TYR A 62 11.55 15.97 -7.41
CA TYR A 62 10.92 14.82 -8.07
C TYR A 62 9.45 14.67 -7.67
N ARG A 63 8.82 15.73 -7.20
CA ARG A 63 7.44 15.69 -6.72
C ARG A 63 6.46 15.15 -7.77
N LYS A 64 6.60 15.60 -9.01
CA LYS A 64 5.71 15.16 -10.08
C LYS A 64 5.86 13.67 -10.35
N GLU A 65 7.10 13.19 -10.43
CA GLU A 65 7.37 11.79 -10.66
C GLU A 65 6.87 10.95 -9.50
N ALA A 66 7.04 11.44 -8.28
CA ALA A 66 6.55 10.72 -7.10
C ALA A 66 5.03 10.59 -7.12
N ALA A 67 4.33 11.63 -7.56
CA ALA A 67 2.88 11.57 -7.64
C ALA A 67 2.43 10.52 -8.64
N ILE A 68 3.09 10.47 -9.80
CA ILE A 68 2.78 9.47 -10.82
C ILE A 68 3.05 8.06 -10.29
N MET A 69 4.19 7.87 -9.62
CA MET A 69 4.54 6.57 -9.07
C MET A 69 3.53 6.12 -8.01
N MET A 70 3.07 7.06 -7.18
CA MET A 70 2.09 6.72 -6.16
C MET A 70 0.75 6.34 -6.78
N ILE A 71 0.32 7.03 -7.83
CA ILE A 71 -0.91 6.68 -8.52
C ILE A 71 -0.80 5.26 -9.09
N ILE A 72 0.32 4.94 -9.73
CA ILE A 72 0.54 3.61 -10.28
C ILE A 72 0.49 2.57 -9.16
N LEU A 73 1.17 2.84 -8.05
CA LEU A 73 1.20 1.92 -6.93
C LEU A 73 -0.20 1.65 -6.40
N LEU A 74 -0.99 2.72 -6.21
CA LEU A 74 -2.34 2.57 -5.68
C LEU A 74 -3.24 1.80 -6.64
N VAL A 75 -3.09 2.05 -7.94
CA VAL A 75 -3.89 1.32 -8.93
C VAL A 75 -3.56 -0.17 -8.86
N ILE A 76 -2.28 -0.51 -8.75
CA ILE A 76 -1.88 -1.91 -8.67
C ILE A 76 -2.42 -2.56 -7.39
N LEU A 77 -2.26 -1.88 -6.25
CA LEU A 77 -2.65 -2.45 -4.96
C LEU A 77 -4.16 -2.62 -4.86
N TYR A 78 -4.90 -1.58 -5.22
CA TYR A 78 -6.36 -1.65 -5.10
C TYR A 78 -6.95 -2.50 -6.21
N GLY A 79 -6.34 -2.49 -7.40
CA GLY A 79 -6.78 -3.37 -8.47
C GLY A 79 -6.62 -4.83 -8.11
N ALA A 80 -5.50 -5.19 -7.49
CA ALA A 80 -5.27 -6.56 -7.06
C ALA A 80 -6.28 -6.98 -5.99
N ASN A 81 -6.53 -6.09 -5.03
CA ASN A 81 -7.50 -6.38 -3.97
C ASN A 81 -8.91 -6.52 -4.52
N LEU A 82 -9.27 -5.67 -5.47
CA LEU A 82 -10.58 -5.75 -6.09
C LEU A 82 -10.74 -7.07 -6.86
N TYR A 83 -9.70 -7.47 -7.58
CA TYR A 83 -9.71 -8.72 -8.32
C TYR A 83 -9.95 -9.91 -7.38
N VAL A 84 -9.23 -9.92 -6.23
CA VAL A 84 -9.40 -10.99 -5.25
C VAL A 84 -10.81 -10.98 -4.68
N TRP A 85 -11.34 -9.80 -4.38
CA TRP A 85 -12.68 -9.69 -3.81
C TRP A 85 -13.76 -10.16 -4.78
N VAL A 86 -13.66 -9.71 -6.03
CA VAL A 86 -14.67 -10.04 -7.05
C VAL A 86 -14.66 -11.53 -7.35
N ASN A 87 -13.48 -12.15 -7.37
CA ASN A 87 -13.34 -13.56 -7.70
C ASN A 87 -13.33 -14.47 -6.47
N ASN A 88 -13.48 -13.88 -5.27
CA ASN A 88 -13.53 -14.62 -4.01
C ASN A 88 -12.31 -15.51 -3.84
N LEU A 89 -11.14 -14.97 -4.15
CA LEU A 89 -9.89 -15.70 -4.01
C LEU A 89 -9.38 -15.59 -2.57
N PRO A 90 -8.54 -16.53 -2.12
CA PRO A 90 -8.02 -16.49 -0.75
C PRO A 90 -6.95 -15.43 -0.57
N TYR A 91 -6.84 -14.93 0.66
CA TYR A 91 -5.75 -14.05 1.09
C TYR A 91 -4.83 -14.84 2.01
N GLY A 92 -3.51 -14.68 1.80
CA GLY A 92 -2.53 -15.26 2.69
C GLY A 92 -2.72 -16.75 2.98
N GLY A 93 -3.28 -17.49 2.03
CA GLY A 93 -3.55 -18.90 2.20
C GLY A 93 -4.93 -19.22 2.75
N ASN A 94 -5.71 -18.21 3.15
CA ASN A 94 -7.04 -18.38 3.71
C ASN A 94 -8.09 -17.86 2.76
N TYR A 95 -9.27 -18.51 2.78
CA TYR A 95 -10.40 -18.03 2.00
C TYR A 95 -11.20 -17.02 2.79
N TRP A 96 -11.61 -15.95 2.11
CA TRP A 96 -12.49 -14.94 2.64
C TRP A 96 -13.73 -14.90 1.77
N SER A 97 -14.90 -14.88 2.36
CA SER A 97 -16.11 -14.63 1.59
C SER A 97 -16.19 -13.16 1.23
N ASN A 98 -17.01 -12.83 0.24
CA ASN A 98 -17.14 -11.43 -0.15
C ASN A 98 -17.67 -10.57 1.00
N GLN A 99 -18.45 -11.16 1.90
CA GLN A 99 -18.94 -10.44 3.05
C GLN A 99 -17.84 -10.10 4.05
N GLN A 100 -16.74 -10.83 4.02
CA GLN A 100 -15.63 -10.63 4.95
C GLN A 100 -14.64 -9.59 4.45
N HIS A 101 -14.77 -9.19 3.21
CA HIS A 101 -13.89 -8.18 2.66
C HIS A 101 -14.47 -6.81 2.88
#